data_0fee46c1e5f4b3b20f695b86d7d1e5d1
#
_entry.id   0fee46c1e5f4b3b20f695b86d7d1e5d1
#
_cell.length_a   1.000
_cell.length_b   1.000
_cell.length_c   1.000
_cell.angle_alpha   90.00
_cell.angle_beta   90.00
_cell.angle_gamma   90.00
#
_symmetry.space_group_name_H-M   'P 1'
#
loop_
_entity.id
_entity.type
_entity.pdbx_description
1 polymer ?
#
loop_
_entity_poly.entity_id
_entity_poly.type
_entity_poly.pdbx_seq_one_letter_code
_entity_poly.pdbx_strand_id
1 'polypeptide(L)'
;MMIRAALLLLILFTFLPSVFADEVGETALDVQVREIAKTLRCTVCQTENIWESGAPLAKQMRDAIRERLELGQTEPEIRAYFLSRYGDYILMEPPKHGVNWLIWV
;
A
#
# COMPACT_ATOMS: atom_id res chain seq x y z
N MET A 1 -39.23 -31.58 -27.78
CA MET A 1 -37.77 -31.71 -27.72
C MET A 1 -37.04 -30.33 -27.59
N MET A 2 -37.43 -29.34 -28.35
CA MET A 2 -36.77 -28.02 -28.34
C MET A 2 -36.87 -27.26 -26.99
N ILE A 3 -38.00 -27.35 -26.29
CA ILE A 3 -38.20 -26.67 -25.00
C ILE A 3 -37.34 -27.29 -23.90
N ARG A 4 -37.13 -28.59 -23.93
CA ARG A 4 -36.29 -29.31 -22.96
C ARG A 4 -34.80 -29.00 -23.16
N ALA A 5 -34.37 -28.82 -24.39
CA ALA A 5 -33.00 -28.42 -24.70
C ALA A 5 -32.72 -26.95 -24.30
N ALA A 6 -33.69 -26.09 -24.51
CA ALA A 6 -33.59 -24.69 -24.10
C ALA A 6 -33.53 -24.53 -22.56
N LEU A 7 -34.32 -25.34 -21.83
CA LEU A 7 -34.28 -25.35 -20.36
C LEU A 7 -32.93 -25.85 -19.79
N LEU A 8 -32.36 -26.88 -20.42
CA LEU A 8 -31.03 -27.40 -20.03
C LEU A 8 -29.91 -26.40 -20.33
N LEU A 9 -30.01 -25.64 -21.41
CA LEU A 9 -29.07 -24.58 -21.76
C LEU A 9 -29.18 -23.39 -20.78
N LEU A 10 -30.38 -23.06 -20.36
CA LEU A 10 -30.62 -21.99 -19.40
C LEU A 10 -30.05 -22.35 -18.01
N ILE A 11 -30.20 -23.61 -17.60
CA ILE A 11 -29.64 -24.11 -16.32
C ILE A 11 -28.13 -24.18 -16.37
N LEU A 12 -27.55 -24.51 -17.53
CA LEU A 12 -26.10 -24.55 -17.70
C LEU A 12 -25.50 -23.14 -17.64
N PHE A 13 -26.24 -22.13 -18.08
CA PHE A 13 -25.79 -20.74 -18.05
C PHE A 13 -25.84 -20.10 -16.66
N THR A 14 -26.72 -20.61 -15.77
CA THR A 14 -26.81 -20.12 -14.38
C THR A 14 -25.73 -20.72 -13.47
N PHE A 15 -25.04 -21.77 -13.93
CA PHE A 15 -23.98 -22.46 -13.20
C PHE A 15 -22.57 -22.09 -13.66
N LEU A 16 -22.43 -21.02 -14.45
CA LEU A 16 -21.09 -20.43 -14.58
C LEU A 16 -20.78 -19.80 -13.21
N PRO A 17 -19.85 -20.38 -12.43
CA PRO A 17 -19.29 -19.63 -11.33
C PRO A 17 -18.68 -18.40 -11.98
N SER A 18 -19.08 -17.26 -11.49
CA SER A 18 -18.29 -16.05 -11.69
C SER A 18 -16.95 -16.34 -11.05
N VAL A 19 -16.07 -16.99 -11.77
CA VAL A 19 -14.65 -16.96 -11.48
C VAL A 19 -14.20 -15.56 -11.90
N PHE A 20 -14.73 -14.56 -11.21
CA PHE A 20 -13.87 -13.46 -10.90
C PHE A 20 -12.80 -14.13 -10.02
N ALA A 21 -11.73 -14.52 -10.67
CA ALA A 21 -10.50 -14.69 -10.01
C ALA A 21 -10.40 -13.43 -9.13
N ASP A 22 -10.56 -13.63 -7.85
CA ASP A 22 -9.94 -12.79 -6.89
C ASP A 22 -8.46 -12.89 -7.28
N GLU A 23 -8.08 -12.08 -8.26
CA GLU A 23 -6.70 -11.75 -8.43
C GLU A 23 -6.30 -11.43 -7.01
N VAL A 24 -5.33 -12.15 -6.48
CA VAL A 24 -4.76 -11.92 -5.15
C VAL A 24 -4.36 -10.46 -5.16
N GLY A 25 -5.41 -9.65 -5.25
CA GLY A 25 -5.37 -8.24 -5.41
C GLY A 25 -4.94 -7.69 -4.08
N GLU A 26 -3.97 -6.83 -4.13
CA GLU A 26 -3.71 -5.93 -3.04
C GLU A 26 -5.05 -5.42 -2.51
N THR A 27 -5.30 -5.62 -1.24
CA THR A 27 -6.45 -4.99 -0.58
C THR A 27 -6.28 -3.47 -0.62
N ALA A 28 -7.35 -2.72 -0.41
CA ALA A 28 -7.26 -1.26 -0.31
C ALA A 28 -6.25 -0.82 0.77
N LEU A 29 -6.12 -1.61 1.84
CA LEU A 29 -5.13 -1.40 2.89
C LEU A 29 -3.69 -1.60 2.36
N ASP A 30 -3.44 -2.64 1.57
CA ASP A 30 -2.11 -2.90 1.00
C ASP A 30 -1.68 -1.78 0.05
N VAL A 31 -2.61 -1.23 -0.74
CA VAL A 31 -2.35 -0.07 -1.61
C VAL A 31 -1.95 1.14 -0.78
N GLN A 32 -2.65 1.42 0.31
CA GLN A 32 -2.33 2.53 1.20
C GLN A 32 -0.96 2.35 1.87
N VAL A 33 -0.66 1.15 2.35
CA VAL A 33 0.66 0.82 2.92
C VAL A 33 1.76 1.07 1.89
N ARG A 34 1.58 0.61 0.66
CA ARG A 34 2.54 0.81 -0.42
C ARG A 34 2.76 2.28 -0.73
N GLU A 35 1.70 3.06 -0.87
CA GLU A 35 1.79 4.49 -1.18
C GLU A 35 2.55 5.26 -0.09
N ILE A 36 2.33 4.96 1.17
CA ILE A 36 3.06 5.58 2.28
C ILE A 36 4.50 5.07 2.32
N ALA A 37 4.73 3.77 2.23
CA ALA A 37 6.05 3.15 2.32
C ALA A 37 7.00 3.61 1.22
N LYS A 38 6.50 3.89 0.01
CA LYS A 38 7.30 4.42 -1.10
C LYS A 38 7.82 5.83 -0.85
N THR A 39 7.20 6.59 0.02
CA THR A 39 7.59 7.96 0.36
C THR A 39 8.59 8.03 1.50
N LEU A 40 8.87 6.92 2.16
CA LEU A 40 9.74 6.83 3.31
C LEU A 40 10.99 6.04 2.97
N ARG A 41 12.14 6.53 3.46
CA ARG A 41 13.44 5.89 3.26
C ARG A 41 13.66 4.82 4.34
N CYS A 42 14.20 3.67 3.95
CA CYS A 42 14.72 2.72 4.91
C CYS A 42 16.03 3.25 5.52
N THR A 43 16.09 3.34 6.85
CA THR A 43 17.22 3.95 7.56
C THR A 43 18.51 3.13 7.49
N VAL A 44 18.41 1.82 7.19
CA VAL A 44 19.55 0.91 7.02
C VAL A 44 19.90 0.63 5.56
N CYS A 45 19.08 1.14 4.63
CA CYS A 45 19.27 0.98 3.19
C CYS A 45 19.71 2.31 2.59
N GLN A 46 20.70 2.34 1.74
CA GLN A 46 21.30 3.60 1.28
C GLN A 46 20.39 4.40 0.37
N THR A 47 19.59 3.75 -0.48
CA THR A 47 18.79 4.42 -1.51
C THR A 47 17.38 3.86 -1.67
N GLU A 48 17.07 2.74 -1.04
CA GLU A 48 15.78 2.08 -1.20
C GLU A 48 14.73 2.67 -0.26
N ASN A 49 13.50 2.75 -0.75
CA ASN A 49 12.35 3.07 0.11
C ASN A 49 11.95 1.84 0.94
N ILE A 50 11.08 2.07 1.92
CA ILE A 50 10.62 1.01 2.83
C ILE A 50 9.87 -0.10 2.08
N TRP A 51 9.19 0.22 1.00
CA TRP A 51 8.43 -0.76 0.23
C TRP A 51 9.33 -1.76 -0.52
N GLU A 52 10.38 -1.26 -1.14
CA GLU A 52 11.28 -2.05 -1.99
C GLU A 52 12.37 -2.77 -1.21
N SER A 53 12.72 -2.26 -0.03
CA SER A 53 13.79 -2.84 0.77
C SER A 53 13.43 -4.21 1.33
N GLY A 54 14.36 -5.16 1.18
CA GLY A 54 14.28 -6.48 1.81
C GLY A 54 14.82 -6.55 3.24
N ALA A 55 15.30 -5.44 3.80
CA ALA A 55 15.85 -5.41 5.14
C ALA A 55 14.78 -5.73 6.21
N PRO A 56 15.15 -6.43 7.31
CA PRO A 56 14.21 -6.74 8.38
C PRO A 56 13.57 -5.49 9.00
N LEU A 57 14.33 -4.39 9.12
CA LEU A 57 13.80 -3.13 9.62
C LEU A 57 12.74 -2.53 8.69
N ALA A 58 12.94 -2.61 7.37
CA ALA A 58 11.96 -2.15 6.39
C ALA A 58 10.64 -2.93 6.52
N LYS A 59 10.71 -4.24 6.75
CA LYS A 59 9.53 -5.06 7.02
C LYS A 59 8.79 -4.60 8.28
N GLN A 60 9.52 -4.34 9.36
CA GLN A 60 8.94 -3.81 10.61
C GLN A 60 8.28 -2.44 10.39
N MET A 61 8.88 -1.58 9.59
CA MET A 61 8.32 -0.28 9.27
C MET A 61 7.04 -0.40 8.42
N ARG A 62 7.01 -1.31 7.44
CA ARG A 62 5.77 -1.61 6.68
C ARG A 62 4.66 -2.14 7.59
N ASP A 63 4.98 -3.04 8.49
CA ASP A 63 4.03 -3.59 9.45
C ASP A 63 3.50 -2.50 10.41
N ALA A 64 4.34 -1.58 10.83
CA ALA A 64 3.95 -0.42 11.64
C ALA A 64 3.00 0.52 10.88
N ILE A 65 3.24 0.77 9.60
CA ILE A 65 2.34 1.54 8.75
C ILE A 65 0.97 0.88 8.67
N ARG A 66 0.94 -0.42 8.43
CA ARG A 66 -0.29 -1.21 8.36
C ARG A 66 -1.10 -1.13 9.66
N GLU A 67 -0.45 -1.36 10.79
CA GLU A 67 -1.08 -1.28 12.10
C GLU A 67 -1.71 0.09 12.35
N ARG A 68 -1.00 1.16 12.01
CA ARG A 68 -1.51 2.53 12.20
C ARG A 68 -2.69 2.86 11.30
N LEU A 69 -2.68 2.37 10.06
CA LEU A 69 -3.82 2.49 9.16
C LEU A 69 -5.04 1.72 9.69
N GLU A 70 -4.84 0.53 10.24
CA GLU A 70 -5.90 -0.27 10.88
C GLU A 70 -6.49 0.43 12.11
N LEU A 71 -5.69 1.22 12.82
CA LEU A 71 -6.13 2.05 13.94
C LEU A 71 -6.88 3.33 13.49
N GLY A 72 -7.01 3.56 12.20
CA GLY A 72 -7.70 4.72 11.65
C GLY A 72 -6.86 5.99 11.51
N GLN A 73 -5.54 5.89 11.65
CA GLN A 73 -4.65 7.03 11.45
C GLN A 73 -4.57 7.40 9.96
N THR A 74 -4.43 8.69 9.69
CA THR A 74 -4.26 9.23 8.34
C THR A 74 -2.81 9.16 7.88
N GLU A 75 -2.58 9.29 6.57
CA GLU A 75 -1.22 9.35 6.02
C GLU A 75 -0.36 10.45 6.65
N PRO A 76 -0.84 11.71 6.80
CA PRO A 76 -0.06 12.75 7.47
C PRO A 76 0.32 12.41 8.91
N GLU A 77 -0.56 11.77 9.65
CA GLU A 77 -0.30 11.33 11.03
C GLU A 77 0.78 10.25 11.08
N ILE A 78 0.74 9.31 10.17
CA ILE A 78 1.73 8.23 10.06
C ILE A 78 3.09 8.79 9.67
N ARG A 79 3.15 9.71 8.71
CA ARG A 79 4.39 10.41 8.36
C ARG A 79 4.96 11.20 9.53
N ALA A 80 4.13 11.92 10.25
CA ALA A 80 4.55 12.66 11.45
C ALA A 80 5.14 11.74 12.52
N TYR A 81 4.57 10.57 12.69
CA TYR A 81 5.12 9.55 13.59
C TYR A 81 6.55 9.14 13.20
N PHE A 82 6.76 8.82 11.93
CA PHE A 82 8.09 8.42 11.45
C PHE A 82 9.09 9.57 11.49
N LEU A 83 8.66 10.78 11.17
CA LEU A 83 9.48 11.99 11.28
C LEU A 83 9.92 12.25 12.71
N SER A 84 9.03 12.11 13.68
CA SER A 84 9.35 12.32 15.09
C SER A 84 10.37 11.30 15.61
N ARG A 85 10.37 10.10 15.01
CA ARG A 85 11.18 8.98 15.45
C ARG A 85 12.54 8.90 14.77
N TYR A 86 12.59 9.22 13.48
CA TYR A 86 13.78 9.05 12.63
C TYR A 86 14.33 10.37 12.07
N GLY A 87 13.59 11.47 12.21
CA GLY A 87 13.95 12.76 11.65
C GLY A 87 13.67 12.91 10.16
N ASP A 88 13.99 14.08 9.62
CA ASP A 88 13.71 14.43 8.22
C ASP A 88 14.41 13.52 7.20
N TYR A 89 15.47 12.86 7.60
CA TYR A 89 16.21 11.91 6.74
C TYR A 89 15.34 10.78 6.21
N ILE A 90 14.27 10.42 6.91
CA ILE A 90 13.39 9.33 6.50
C ILE A 90 12.55 9.68 5.27
N LEU A 91 12.38 10.95 4.94
CA LEU A 91 11.66 11.37 3.75
C LEU A 91 12.50 11.14 2.49
N MET A 92 11.90 10.56 1.47
CA MET A 92 12.53 10.42 0.15
C MET A 92 12.71 11.78 -0.54
N GLU A 93 11.78 12.70 -0.28
CA GLU A 93 11.85 14.08 -0.74
C GLU A 93 12.17 15.01 0.43
N PRO A 94 13.02 16.04 0.23
CA PRO A 94 13.31 17.01 1.26
C PRO A 94 12.02 17.71 1.72
N PRO A 95 11.86 17.96 3.03
CA PRO A 95 10.71 18.70 3.53
C PRO A 95 10.73 20.15 3.04
N LYS A 96 9.55 20.70 2.72
CA LYS A 96 9.38 22.06 2.20
C LYS A 96 9.25 23.10 3.32
N HIS A 97 10.10 23.02 4.33
CA HIS A 97 10.11 23.97 5.43
C HIS A 97 11.53 24.45 5.75
N GLY A 98 11.65 25.57 6.41
CA GLY A 98 12.95 26.16 6.75
C GLY A 98 13.77 26.47 5.50
N VAL A 99 15.09 26.28 5.60
CA VAL A 99 16.02 26.48 4.47
C VAL A 99 15.81 25.50 3.31
N ASN A 100 15.19 24.36 3.57
CA ASN A 100 14.88 23.37 2.56
C ASN A 100 13.91 23.88 1.49
N TRP A 101 13.14 24.90 1.81
CA TRP A 101 12.26 25.55 0.86
C TRP A 101 12.99 26.11 -0.38
N LEU A 102 14.24 26.53 -0.21
CA LEU A 102 15.06 27.06 -1.30
C LEU A 102 15.38 26.03 -2.39
N ILE A 103 15.32 24.74 -2.07
CA ILE A 103 15.53 23.65 -3.04
C ILE A 103 14.37 23.57 -4.04
N TRP A 104 13.18 24.06 -3.68
CA TRP A 104 11.97 23.97 -4.46
C TRP A 104 11.63 25.24 -5.26
N VAL A 105 12.45 26.24 -5.16
CA VAL A 105 12.25 27.52 -5.86
C VAL A 105 13.08 27.62 -7.15
#